data_f08618d085fd6d10c6b0c582362b53c5
#
_entry.id   f08618d085fd6d10c6b0c582362b53c5
#
_cell.length_a   1.000
_cell.length_b   1.000
_cell.length_c   1.000
_cell.angle_alpha   90.00
_cell.angle_beta   90.00
_cell.angle_gamma   90.00
#
_symmetry.space_group_name_H-M   'P 1'
#
loop_
_entity.id
_entity.type
_entity.pdbx_description
1 polymer ?
#
loop_
_entity_poly.entity_id
_entity_poly.type
_entity_poly.pdbx_seq_one_letter_code
_entity_poly.pdbx_strand_id
1 'polypeptide(L)'
;MRKIQLNLLALVLVLSTSFPAALAQTNTSRVKTTKATLAARGVETITAAQLKNYLSFIASDEMEGRDTPSRGLDTTAKFIAMNLERWRFKPAGDDDTFFQKIALRREALDQEKTTAEIDGQKFVFGDDFVATAVPASLSGRLVFAGNGWVLKSRNLNSYEGIDVKDKIIVVVGTGFPRGTARADLAGTMGVDWSSPAVYAQQHGARGVISIADAGSMLNWDTLRQRAMQPARALVEKFTTQTGAPPVPSALITPKMAIALFAGEKFEFPAIIQGAQSGEQVPAFDLSANKNVSINIAVKKERPTTQNIVAVWEGSDPVLKNEYVAVGAHYDHVGICAPGAADPICNGADDDGSGTTALLGMAEAVSHVKQRPKRSLLFVWHCGEEKGLWGSRYFTDYPTIPLDKIVTQLNIDMIGRSKSERDTEPRNKDLSGPNEIYVIGSKMMSTELGELSEKLNKSYLNLNFDYRYDDPADPNRFFFRSDHYNYARKGIPIIFYFDGVHEDYHRPGDEAQKIDYVKMEKVARTVYMMLWEVAGLRTRPKVDKQLPAELQRRGN
;
A
#
# COMPACT_ATOMS: atom_id res chain seq x y z
N MET A 1 -16.67 -92.27 -53.32
CA MET A 1 -15.85 -91.16 -53.76
C MET A 1 -16.73 -89.91 -53.81
N ARG A 2 -16.99 -89.29 -52.72
CA ARG A 2 -17.66 -87.93 -52.65
C ARG A 2 -16.94 -87.18 -51.48
N LYS A 3 -16.33 -86.06 -51.83
CA LYS A 3 -15.74 -85.11 -50.90
C LYS A 3 -16.82 -84.35 -50.18
N ILE A 4 -16.83 -84.36 -48.90
CA ILE A 4 -17.64 -83.45 -48.03
C ILE A 4 -16.79 -82.32 -47.62
N GLN A 5 -17.11 -81.12 -48.00
CA GLN A 5 -16.50 -79.86 -47.49
C GLN A 5 -17.18 -79.47 -46.18
N LEU A 6 -16.38 -79.31 -45.15
CA LEU A 6 -16.81 -78.75 -43.87
C LEU A 6 -16.59 -77.24 -43.92
N ASN A 7 -17.65 -76.45 -43.87
CA ASN A 7 -17.55 -75.01 -43.66
C ASN A 7 -17.44 -74.71 -42.18
N LEU A 8 -16.30 -74.12 -41.76
CA LEU A 8 -16.12 -73.57 -40.43
C LEU A 8 -16.64 -72.15 -40.41
N LEU A 9 -17.73 -71.92 -39.67
CA LEU A 9 -18.25 -70.58 -39.37
C LEU A 9 -17.47 -70.01 -38.18
N ALA A 10 -16.60 -69.02 -38.40
CA ALA A 10 -15.92 -68.30 -37.33
C ALA A 10 -16.85 -67.23 -36.73
N LEU A 11 -17.28 -67.45 -35.49
CA LEU A 11 -18.08 -66.49 -34.72
C LEU A 11 -17.14 -65.46 -34.12
N VAL A 12 -17.12 -64.23 -34.66
CA VAL A 12 -16.36 -63.12 -34.06
C VAL A 12 -17.22 -62.51 -32.93
N LEU A 13 -16.81 -62.77 -31.71
CA LEU A 13 -17.41 -62.16 -30.53
C LEU A 13 -16.81 -60.74 -30.35
N VAL A 14 -17.55 -59.68 -30.73
CA VAL A 14 -17.18 -58.32 -30.45
C VAL A 14 -17.54 -58.01 -28.98
N LEU A 15 -16.57 -58.05 -28.09
CA LEU A 15 -16.70 -57.51 -26.73
C LEU A 15 -16.72 -55.99 -26.82
N SER A 16 -17.90 -55.38 -26.76
CA SER A 16 -18.07 -53.94 -26.52
C SER A 16 -17.79 -53.65 -25.06
N THR A 17 -16.56 -53.20 -24.75
CA THR A 17 -16.29 -52.58 -23.46
C THR A 17 -16.91 -51.19 -23.40
N SER A 18 -18.12 -51.11 -22.85
CA SER A 18 -18.71 -49.83 -22.46
C SER A 18 -17.92 -49.26 -21.29
N PHE A 19 -17.02 -48.31 -21.57
CA PHE A 19 -16.49 -47.42 -20.55
C PHE A 19 -17.66 -46.56 -20.05
N PRO A 20 -17.94 -46.52 -18.75
CA PRO A 20 -18.86 -45.52 -18.25
C PRO A 20 -18.21 -44.13 -18.47
N ALA A 21 -18.82 -43.31 -19.32
CA ALA A 21 -18.51 -41.90 -19.41
C ALA A 21 -18.72 -41.33 -17.99
N ALA A 22 -17.62 -41.03 -17.31
CA ALA A 22 -17.68 -40.24 -16.09
C ALA A 22 -18.25 -38.87 -16.48
N LEU A 23 -19.56 -38.71 -16.28
CA LEU A 23 -20.21 -37.42 -16.30
C LEU A 23 -19.43 -36.51 -15.34
N ALA A 24 -18.66 -35.60 -15.89
CA ALA A 24 -18.12 -34.48 -15.15
C ALA A 24 -19.32 -33.77 -14.51
N GLN A 25 -19.57 -34.08 -13.23
CA GLN A 25 -20.56 -33.36 -12.45
C GLN A 25 -20.01 -31.94 -12.30
N THR A 26 -20.44 -31.06 -13.21
CA THR A 26 -20.27 -29.62 -13.04
C THR A 26 -20.82 -29.23 -11.67
N ASN A 27 -20.10 -28.37 -10.96
CA ASN A 27 -20.45 -27.82 -9.64
C ASN A 27 -21.72 -26.93 -9.70
N THR A 28 -22.75 -27.32 -10.43
CA THR A 28 -24.03 -26.64 -10.46
C THR A 28 -24.85 -26.97 -9.21
N SER A 29 -24.32 -26.66 -8.02
CA SER A 29 -25.20 -26.53 -6.87
C SER A 29 -26.13 -25.34 -7.16
N ARG A 30 -27.44 -25.59 -7.18
CA ARG A 30 -28.43 -24.52 -7.26
C ARG A 30 -28.22 -23.62 -6.03
N VAL A 31 -27.66 -22.41 -6.25
CA VAL A 31 -27.66 -21.36 -5.22
C VAL A 31 -29.13 -21.03 -4.96
N LYS A 32 -29.71 -21.63 -3.93
CA LYS A 32 -31.06 -21.32 -3.48
C LYS A 32 -30.96 -20.37 -2.29
N THR A 33 -31.03 -19.08 -2.57
CA THR A 33 -31.10 -18.05 -1.55
C THR A 33 -32.52 -17.97 -1.03
N THR A 34 -32.88 -18.87 -0.13
CA THR A 34 -34.19 -18.88 0.55
C THR A 34 -34.10 -18.15 1.88
N LYS A 35 -35.24 -17.66 2.42
CA LYS A 35 -35.30 -17.08 3.77
C LYS A 35 -34.70 -18.02 4.82
N ALA A 36 -34.98 -19.34 4.72
CA ALA A 36 -34.39 -20.34 5.62
C ALA A 36 -32.86 -20.43 5.51
N THR A 37 -32.29 -20.32 4.30
CA THR A 37 -30.85 -20.30 4.08
C THR A 37 -30.22 -19.03 4.66
N LEU A 38 -30.83 -17.87 4.48
CA LEU A 38 -30.35 -16.60 5.03
C LEU A 38 -30.34 -16.62 6.55
N ALA A 39 -31.44 -17.04 7.18
CA ALA A 39 -31.55 -17.18 8.64
C ALA A 39 -30.55 -18.20 9.19
N ALA A 40 -30.35 -19.35 8.51
CA ALA A 40 -29.39 -20.36 8.94
C ALA A 40 -27.94 -19.88 8.90
N ARG A 41 -27.63 -18.91 8.05
CA ARG A 41 -26.30 -18.29 7.91
C ARG A 41 -26.14 -17.01 8.73
N GLY A 42 -27.20 -16.49 9.32
CA GLY A 42 -27.16 -15.27 10.14
C GLY A 42 -26.88 -13.98 9.39
N VAL A 43 -26.98 -13.96 8.06
CA VAL A 43 -26.64 -12.79 7.23
C VAL A 43 -27.48 -11.55 7.59
N GLU A 44 -28.70 -11.74 8.08
CA GLU A 44 -29.61 -10.64 8.47
C GLU A 44 -29.16 -9.92 9.75
N THR A 45 -28.20 -10.47 10.50
CA THR A 45 -27.61 -9.79 11.66
C THR A 45 -26.62 -8.72 11.25
N ILE A 46 -26.10 -8.75 10.02
CA ILE A 46 -25.30 -7.65 9.46
C ILE A 46 -26.26 -6.53 9.09
N THR A 47 -26.27 -5.45 9.87
CA THR A 47 -27.19 -4.32 9.69
C THR A 47 -26.47 -3.00 9.59
N ALA A 48 -27.07 -2.03 8.90
CA ALA A 48 -26.56 -0.66 8.80
C ALA A 48 -26.28 -0.04 10.18
N ALA A 49 -27.15 -0.31 11.16
CA ALA A 49 -26.98 0.20 12.53
C ALA A 49 -25.77 -0.42 13.24
N GLN A 50 -25.56 -1.74 13.10
CA GLN A 50 -24.39 -2.43 13.65
C GLN A 50 -23.10 -1.91 13.01
N LEU A 51 -23.06 -1.81 11.68
CA LEU A 51 -21.90 -1.31 10.94
C LEU A 51 -21.57 0.14 11.33
N LYS A 52 -22.60 0.98 11.48
CA LYS A 52 -22.43 2.35 11.96
C LYS A 52 -21.80 2.41 13.36
N ASN A 53 -22.23 1.56 14.27
CA ASN A 53 -21.68 1.53 15.63
C ASN A 53 -20.19 1.18 15.64
N TYR A 54 -19.75 0.20 14.84
CA TYR A 54 -18.33 -0.14 14.72
C TYR A 54 -17.53 0.96 14.04
N LEU A 55 -18.05 1.50 12.94
CA LEU A 55 -17.35 2.52 12.18
C LEU A 55 -17.18 3.82 12.95
N SER A 56 -18.20 4.23 13.73
CA SER A 56 -18.13 5.42 14.57
C SER A 56 -17.01 5.36 15.62
N PHE A 57 -16.58 4.17 16.02
CA PHE A 57 -15.41 3.99 16.86
C PHE A 57 -14.12 3.95 16.05
N ILE A 58 -14.09 3.13 14.97
CA ILE A 58 -12.87 2.89 14.17
C ILE A 58 -12.42 4.16 13.43
N ALA A 59 -13.36 4.96 12.93
CA ALA A 59 -13.09 6.20 12.22
C ALA A 59 -13.33 7.45 13.08
N SER A 60 -13.06 7.35 14.39
CA SER A 60 -13.11 8.51 15.28
C SER A 60 -11.74 9.17 15.41
N ASP A 61 -11.72 10.43 15.84
CA ASP A 61 -10.50 11.22 16.05
C ASP A 61 -9.55 10.59 17.06
N GLU A 62 -10.08 9.83 18.04
CA GLU A 62 -9.30 9.12 19.04
C GLU A 62 -8.40 8.04 18.41
N MET A 63 -8.73 7.58 17.21
CA MET A 63 -7.91 6.62 16.46
C MET A 63 -6.82 7.32 15.62
N GLU A 64 -6.76 8.65 15.64
CA GLU A 64 -5.69 9.45 15.01
C GLU A 64 -5.45 9.06 13.53
N GLY A 65 -6.53 8.66 12.82
CA GLY A 65 -6.45 8.22 11.43
C GLY A 65 -5.64 6.93 11.19
N ARG A 66 -5.39 6.13 12.21
CA ARG A 66 -4.84 4.75 12.16
C ARG A 66 -3.57 4.58 11.31
N ASP A 67 -2.66 5.56 11.29
CA ASP A 67 -1.41 5.44 10.52
C ASP A 67 -0.58 4.21 10.93
N THR A 68 0.17 3.63 10.00
CA THR A 68 1.05 2.50 10.27
C THR A 68 2.52 2.95 10.41
N PRO A 69 3.17 2.76 11.56
CA PRO A 69 2.63 2.35 12.87
C PRO A 69 2.14 3.55 13.70
N SER A 70 1.07 3.37 14.47
CA SER A 70 0.58 4.40 15.39
C SER A 70 -0.15 3.79 16.59
N ARG A 71 -0.40 4.63 17.61
CA ARG A 71 -1.23 4.25 18.75
C ARG A 71 -2.67 3.98 18.34
N GLY A 72 -3.23 4.77 17.44
CA GLY A 72 -4.60 4.60 16.93
C GLY A 72 -4.77 3.26 16.23
N LEU A 73 -3.81 2.88 15.37
CA LEU A 73 -3.77 1.56 14.73
C LEU A 73 -3.73 0.42 15.76
N ASP A 74 -2.85 0.52 16.76
CA ASP A 74 -2.72 -0.50 17.82
C ASP A 74 -3.99 -0.61 18.67
N THR A 75 -4.68 0.51 18.92
CA THR A 75 -5.95 0.55 19.65
C THR A 75 -7.04 -0.15 18.84
N THR A 76 -7.13 0.14 17.54
CA THR A 76 -8.05 -0.54 16.62
C THR A 76 -7.76 -2.04 16.55
N ALA A 77 -6.49 -2.45 16.47
CA ALA A 77 -6.10 -3.86 16.48
C ALA A 77 -6.56 -4.59 17.74
N LYS A 78 -6.41 -3.98 18.91
CA LYS A 78 -6.88 -4.53 20.18
C LYS A 78 -8.39 -4.62 20.23
N PHE A 79 -9.11 -3.64 19.73
CA PHE A 79 -10.56 -3.64 19.65
C PHE A 79 -11.07 -4.81 18.78
N ILE A 80 -10.47 -5.02 17.60
CA ILE A 80 -10.80 -6.14 16.71
C ILE A 80 -10.52 -7.46 17.41
N ALA A 81 -9.32 -7.65 17.96
CA ALA A 81 -8.91 -8.88 18.64
C ALA A 81 -9.82 -9.22 19.84
N MET A 82 -10.17 -8.23 20.66
CA MET A 82 -11.08 -8.41 21.79
C MET A 82 -12.48 -8.91 21.36
N ASN A 83 -13.01 -8.38 20.25
CA ASN A 83 -14.28 -8.85 19.70
C ASN A 83 -14.17 -10.28 19.15
N LEU A 84 -13.08 -10.60 18.44
CA LEU A 84 -12.83 -11.96 17.95
C LEU A 84 -12.72 -12.99 19.08
N GLU A 85 -12.04 -12.65 20.17
CA GLU A 85 -11.96 -13.47 21.37
C GLU A 85 -13.34 -13.68 22.00
N ARG A 86 -14.12 -12.61 22.18
CA ARG A 86 -15.51 -12.67 22.70
C ARG A 86 -16.39 -13.57 21.83
N TRP A 87 -16.21 -13.56 20.51
CA TRP A 87 -16.94 -14.41 19.55
C TRP A 87 -16.33 -15.80 19.38
N ARG A 88 -15.26 -16.13 20.14
CA ARG A 88 -14.62 -17.45 20.15
C ARG A 88 -14.01 -17.86 18.81
N PHE A 89 -13.47 -16.89 18.07
CA PHE A 89 -12.62 -17.19 16.95
C PHE A 89 -11.32 -17.85 17.43
N LYS A 90 -10.75 -18.69 16.58
CA LYS A 90 -9.44 -19.28 16.81
C LYS A 90 -8.37 -18.26 16.37
N PRO A 91 -7.42 -17.90 17.24
CA PRO A 91 -6.25 -17.14 16.85
C PRO A 91 -5.45 -17.85 15.74
N ALA A 92 -4.94 -17.08 14.78
CA ALA A 92 -4.14 -17.62 13.67
C ALA A 92 -2.97 -16.70 13.29
N GLY A 93 -2.57 -15.80 14.20
CA GLY A 93 -1.33 -15.02 14.12
C GLY A 93 -0.13 -15.75 14.73
N ASP A 94 0.86 -15.00 15.15
CA ASP A 94 2.06 -15.54 15.80
C ASP A 94 1.77 -15.91 17.26
N ASP A 95 2.47 -16.91 17.80
CA ASP A 95 2.46 -17.31 19.19
C ASP A 95 1.04 -17.58 19.75
N ASP A 96 0.17 -18.21 18.96
CA ASP A 96 -1.24 -18.50 19.31
C ASP A 96 -2.06 -17.22 19.64
N THR A 97 -1.67 -16.07 19.11
CA THR A 97 -2.41 -14.81 19.21
C THR A 97 -3.14 -14.49 17.90
N PHE A 98 -3.98 -13.45 17.89
CA PHE A 98 -4.58 -12.93 16.67
C PHE A 98 -3.59 -12.10 15.84
N PHE A 99 -2.41 -11.78 16.37
CA PHE A 99 -1.48 -10.83 15.76
C PHE A 99 -0.35 -11.53 15.00
N GLN A 100 -0.24 -11.29 13.70
CA GLN A 100 0.97 -11.55 12.93
C GLN A 100 1.86 -10.31 13.02
N LYS A 101 2.93 -10.37 13.80
CA LYS A 101 3.80 -9.25 14.10
C LYS A 101 4.75 -8.95 12.95
N ILE A 102 4.89 -7.67 12.63
CA ILE A 102 5.75 -7.17 11.56
C ILE A 102 6.78 -6.22 12.17
N ALA A 103 8.04 -6.63 12.16
CA ALA A 103 9.13 -5.79 12.61
C ALA A 103 9.43 -4.70 11.58
N LEU A 104 9.49 -3.46 12.05
CA LEU A 104 9.83 -2.29 11.26
C LEU A 104 11.18 -1.74 11.69
N ARG A 105 11.82 -1.01 10.80
CA ARG A 105 12.98 -0.17 11.10
C ARG A 105 12.71 1.24 10.63
N ARG A 106 13.15 2.22 11.40
CA ARG A 106 13.22 3.62 10.95
C ARG A 106 14.41 4.30 11.58
N GLU A 107 14.87 5.33 10.94
CA GLU A 107 15.94 6.17 11.42
C GLU A 107 15.39 7.57 11.71
N ALA A 108 15.73 8.13 12.85
CA ALA A 108 15.36 9.49 13.23
C ALA A 108 16.65 10.26 13.52
N LEU A 109 16.70 11.54 13.23
CA LEU A 109 17.83 12.38 13.61
C LEU A 109 17.94 12.44 15.13
N ASP A 110 19.15 12.25 15.64
CA ASP A 110 19.52 12.59 17.01
C ASP A 110 19.90 14.06 17.06
N GLN A 111 18.91 14.91 17.38
CA GLN A 111 19.04 16.37 17.32
C GLN A 111 20.15 16.88 18.25
N GLU A 112 20.34 16.26 19.43
CA GLU A 112 21.35 16.65 20.42
C GLU A 112 22.77 16.34 19.94
N LYS A 113 22.93 15.28 19.14
CA LYS A 113 24.22 14.83 18.63
C LYS A 113 24.51 15.26 17.21
N THR A 114 23.52 15.85 16.51
CA THR A 114 23.70 16.41 15.17
C THR A 114 24.26 17.82 15.31
N THR A 115 25.51 18.01 14.87
CA THR A 115 26.27 19.26 15.09
C THR A 115 26.85 19.77 13.77
N ALA A 116 27.09 21.09 13.70
CA ALA A 116 27.78 21.71 12.58
C ALA A 116 28.74 22.79 13.06
N GLU A 117 29.91 22.85 12.39
CA GLU A 117 30.96 23.83 12.69
C GLU A 117 31.63 24.23 11.36
N ILE A 118 31.92 25.53 11.20
CA ILE A 118 32.72 26.09 10.09
C ILE A 118 33.79 27.01 10.72
N ASP A 119 35.07 26.70 10.47
CA ASP A 119 36.21 27.47 10.93
C ASP A 119 36.16 27.79 12.45
N GLY A 120 35.68 26.84 13.27
CA GLY A 120 35.53 26.99 14.72
C GLY A 120 34.22 27.63 15.18
N GLN A 121 33.42 28.18 14.27
CA GLN A 121 32.07 28.69 14.58
C GLN A 121 31.05 27.57 14.60
N LYS A 122 30.31 27.41 15.70
CA LYS A 122 29.24 26.40 15.85
C LYS A 122 27.90 26.92 15.38
N PHE A 123 27.11 26.03 14.80
CA PHE A 123 25.75 26.28 14.28
C PHE A 123 24.74 25.34 14.93
N VAL A 124 23.52 25.83 15.10
CA VAL A 124 22.43 25.13 15.82
C VAL A 124 21.56 24.36 14.84
N PHE A 125 21.39 23.05 15.12
CA PHE A 125 20.46 22.22 14.35
C PHE A 125 19.02 22.74 14.51
N GLY A 126 18.30 22.82 13.39
CA GLY A 126 16.94 23.37 13.31
C GLY A 126 16.89 24.87 13.06
N ASP A 127 17.81 25.65 13.60
CA ASP A 127 17.87 27.11 13.43
C ASP A 127 18.79 27.51 12.26
N ASP A 128 20.01 26.95 12.23
CA ASP A 128 21.03 27.29 11.23
C ASP A 128 21.14 26.26 10.11
N PHE A 129 20.78 25.02 10.38
CA PHE A 129 20.78 23.94 9.38
C PHE A 129 19.81 22.83 9.75
N VAL A 130 19.39 22.07 8.74
CA VAL A 130 18.71 20.78 8.86
C VAL A 130 19.44 19.73 8.02
N ALA A 131 19.22 18.44 8.28
CA ALA A 131 19.91 17.36 7.57
C ALA A 131 18.95 16.20 7.27
N THR A 132 19.34 15.35 6.32
CA THR A 132 18.67 14.05 6.11
C THR A 132 19.11 13.06 7.19
N ALA A 133 18.22 12.12 7.57
CA ALA A 133 18.51 11.07 8.55
C ALA A 133 19.43 9.97 7.97
N VAL A 134 20.56 10.38 7.42
CA VAL A 134 21.63 9.50 6.90
C VAL A 134 22.86 9.75 7.73
N PRO A 135 23.28 8.79 8.58
CA PRO A 135 24.40 9.00 9.51
C PRO A 135 25.70 9.28 8.74
N ALA A 136 26.36 10.38 9.06
CA ALA A 136 27.60 10.78 8.40
C ALA A 136 28.39 11.79 9.20
N SER A 137 29.70 11.86 8.91
CA SER A 137 30.54 12.97 9.26
C SER A 137 31.02 13.65 7.96
N LEU A 138 30.38 14.76 7.61
CA LEU A 138 30.75 15.55 6.43
C LEU A 138 31.88 16.50 6.81
N SER A 139 33.08 16.12 6.44
CA SER A 139 34.30 16.93 6.60
C SER A 139 35.22 16.71 5.39
N GLY A 140 36.06 17.71 5.09
CA GLY A 140 37.02 17.63 4.01
C GLY A 140 36.87 18.73 2.96
N ARG A 141 37.34 18.47 1.74
CA ARG A 141 37.32 19.44 0.66
C ARG A 141 35.89 19.71 0.18
N LEU A 142 35.64 20.96 -0.17
CA LEU A 142 34.35 21.39 -0.70
C LEU A 142 34.50 21.90 -2.13
N VAL A 143 33.44 21.72 -2.90
CA VAL A 143 33.34 22.23 -4.27
C VAL A 143 31.96 22.86 -4.46
N PHE A 144 31.95 24.12 -4.94
CA PHE A 144 30.71 24.80 -5.29
C PHE A 144 30.33 24.43 -6.74
N ALA A 145 29.06 24.03 -6.93
CA ALA A 145 28.53 23.58 -8.23
C ALA A 145 27.22 24.30 -8.61
N GLY A 146 27.13 25.60 -8.38
CA GLY A 146 25.95 26.39 -8.75
C GLY A 146 24.65 25.83 -8.21
N ASN A 147 23.70 25.45 -9.05
CA ASN A 147 22.47 24.78 -8.65
C ASN A 147 22.59 23.24 -8.53
N GLY A 148 23.71 22.67 -8.99
CA GLY A 148 24.02 21.24 -8.88
C GLY A 148 23.24 20.31 -9.79
N TRP A 149 22.53 20.80 -10.79
CA TRP A 149 21.77 19.98 -11.73
C TRP A 149 22.53 19.70 -13.04
N VAL A 150 22.27 18.52 -13.59
CA VAL A 150 22.58 18.16 -14.95
C VAL A 150 21.27 17.91 -15.68
N LEU A 151 21.01 18.65 -16.76
CA LEU A 151 19.81 18.52 -17.61
C LEU A 151 20.25 18.57 -19.09
N LYS A 152 20.38 17.41 -19.73
CA LYS A 152 20.77 17.34 -21.15
C LYS A 152 19.79 18.07 -22.08
N SER A 153 18.48 17.99 -21.75
CA SER A 153 17.42 18.70 -22.48
C SER A 153 17.58 20.21 -22.53
N ARG A 154 18.35 20.78 -21.59
CA ARG A 154 18.64 22.22 -21.47
C ARG A 154 20.11 22.57 -21.68
N ASN A 155 20.95 21.62 -22.06
CA ASN A 155 22.40 21.76 -22.10
C ASN A 155 22.99 22.35 -20.81
N LEU A 156 22.44 21.97 -19.67
CA LEU A 156 22.86 22.41 -18.34
C LEU A 156 23.74 21.34 -17.70
N ASN A 157 24.96 21.72 -17.34
CA ASN A 157 25.85 20.88 -16.54
C ASN A 157 26.56 21.77 -15.49
N SER A 158 26.10 21.67 -14.24
CA SER A 158 26.68 22.45 -13.13
C SER A 158 28.07 21.99 -12.69
N TYR A 159 28.57 20.90 -13.23
CA TYR A 159 29.85 20.28 -12.81
C TYR A 159 30.94 20.38 -13.85
N GLU A 160 30.77 21.24 -14.88
CA GLU A 160 31.75 21.39 -15.93
C GLU A 160 33.08 21.91 -15.36
N GLY A 161 34.17 21.20 -15.66
CA GLY A 161 35.52 21.58 -15.24
C GLY A 161 35.88 21.29 -13.79
N ILE A 162 35.04 20.61 -13.01
CA ILE A 162 35.31 20.23 -11.61
C ILE A 162 35.22 18.72 -11.37
N ASP A 163 36.01 18.23 -10.43
CA ASP A 163 35.91 16.86 -9.89
C ASP A 163 35.27 16.90 -8.51
N VAL A 164 34.28 16.05 -8.27
CA VAL A 164 33.54 15.98 -7.01
C VAL A 164 33.91 14.75 -6.16
N LYS A 165 34.74 13.86 -6.68
CA LYS A 165 35.12 12.64 -6.00
C LYS A 165 35.79 12.96 -4.65
N ASP A 166 35.33 12.28 -3.60
CA ASP A 166 35.80 12.44 -2.21
C ASP A 166 35.63 13.85 -1.63
N LYS A 167 34.85 14.73 -2.30
CA LYS A 167 34.53 16.09 -1.85
C LYS A 167 33.09 16.22 -1.40
N ILE A 168 32.78 17.31 -0.72
CA ILE A 168 31.41 17.73 -0.40
C ILE A 168 30.95 18.73 -1.45
N ILE A 169 29.83 18.45 -2.10
CA ILE A 169 29.24 19.35 -3.09
C ILE A 169 28.43 20.42 -2.37
N VAL A 170 28.65 21.69 -2.70
CA VAL A 170 27.88 22.84 -2.22
C VAL A 170 27.06 23.40 -3.36
N VAL A 171 25.73 23.53 -3.16
CA VAL A 171 24.78 24.03 -4.16
C VAL A 171 23.83 25.08 -3.59
N VAL A 172 23.21 25.89 -4.46
CA VAL A 172 22.17 26.85 -4.05
C VAL A 172 20.78 26.28 -4.40
N GLY A 173 19.88 26.30 -3.42
CA GLY A 173 18.50 25.86 -3.55
C GLY A 173 18.32 24.35 -3.36
N THR A 174 17.05 23.97 -3.23
CA THR A 174 16.62 22.56 -3.05
C THR A 174 15.74 22.07 -4.19
N GLY A 175 15.27 22.99 -5.04
CA GLY A 175 14.33 22.73 -6.14
C GLY A 175 15.00 22.65 -7.51
N PHE A 176 14.16 22.69 -8.53
CA PHE A 176 14.62 22.76 -9.91
C PHE A 176 15.33 24.09 -10.20
N PRO A 177 16.31 24.10 -11.10
CA PRO A 177 16.92 25.34 -11.56
C PRO A 177 15.87 26.31 -12.10
N ARG A 178 16.09 27.59 -11.92
CA ARG A 178 15.20 28.63 -12.45
C ARG A 178 14.96 28.48 -13.95
N GLY A 179 13.70 28.60 -14.38
CA GLY A 179 13.33 28.47 -15.80
C GLY A 179 13.24 27.02 -16.31
N THR A 180 13.35 26.04 -15.41
CA THR A 180 13.14 24.62 -15.74
C THR A 180 11.83 24.10 -15.15
N ALA A 181 11.31 23.03 -15.74
CA ALA A 181 10.08 22.37 -15.33
C ALA A 181 10.26 20.86 -15.26
N ARG A 182 9.27 20.16 -14.69
CA ARG A 182 9.29 18.70 -14.60
C ARG A 182 9.41 18.00 -15.98
N ALA A 183 8.92 18.65 -17.05
CA ALA A 183 9.07 18.16 -18.41
C ALA A 183 10.53 18.09 -18.87
N ASP A 184 11.44 18.88 -18.29
CA ASP A 184 12.86 18.85 -18.59
C ASP A 184 13.59 17.62 -18.05
N LEU A 185 12.93 16.83 -17.19
CA LEU A 185 13.41 15.54 -16.67
C LEU A 185 13.07 14.37 -17.62
N ALA A 186 13.01 14.65 -18.92
CA ALA A 186 12.81 13.59 -19.91
C ALA A 186 14.02 12.64 -19.97
N GLY A 187 13.76 11.34 -20.16
CA GLY A 187 14.80 10.32 -20.23
C GLY A 187 15.10 9.66 -18.88
N THR A 188 16.28 9.07 -18.77
CA THR A 188 16.70 8.25 -17.64
C THR A 188 17.46 9.07 -16.60
N MET A 189 17.01 9.00 -15.34
CA MET A 189 17.70 9.58 -14.19
C MET A 189 19.12 9.01 -14.05
N GLY A 190 20.08 9.89 -13.82
CA GLY A 190 21.51 9.54 -13.78
C GLY A 190 22.19 9.44 -15.13
N VAL A 191 21.43 9.48 -16.23
CA VAL A 191 21.96 9.45 -17.61
C VAL A 191 21.61 10.74 -18.35
N ASP A 192 20.33 11.08 -18.43
CA ASP A 192 19.83 12.25 -19.15
C ASP A 192 19.62 13.47 -18.26
N TRP A 193 19.39 13.24 -16.98
CA TRP A 193 19.31 14.26 -15.96
C TRP A 193 19.78 13.73 -14.60
N SER A 194 20.36 14.61 -13.78
CA SER A 194 20.79 14.29 -12.42
C SER A 194 20.50 15.45 -11.48
N SER A 195 19.90 15.14 -10.33
CA SER A 195 19.88 16.06 -9.20
C SER A 195 21.23 16.08 -8.47
N PRO A 196 21.50 17.06 -7.58
CA PRO A 196 22.74 17.08 -6.81
C PRO A 196 23.04 15.77 -6.06
N ALA A 197 22.03 15.17 -5.46
CA ALA A 197 22.19 13.91 -4.72
C ALA A 197 22.49 12.72 -5.65
N VAL A 198 21.83 12.63 -6.82
CA VAL A 198 22.08 11.58 -7.81
C VAL A 198 23.49 11.72 -8.39
N TYR A 199 23.88 12.94 -8.74
CA TYR A 199 25.23 13.20 -9.26
C TYR A 199 26.31 12.86 -8.24
N ALA A 200 26.11 13.29 -6.98
CA ALA A 200 27.00 12.98 -5.86
C ALA A 200 27.20 11.46 -5.67
N GLN A 201 26.10 10.71 -5.73
CA GLN A 201 26.13 9.25 -5.58
C GLN A 201 26.91 8.58 -6.71
N GLN A 202 26.68 9.01 -7.96
CA GLN A 202 27.32 8.41 -9.15
C GLN A 202 28.81 8.74 -9.24
N HIS A 203 29.22 9.90 -8.75
CA HIS A 203 30.60 10.40 -8.90
C HIS A 203 31.42 10.34 -7.59
N GLY A 204 30.89 9.64 -6.57
CA GLY A 204 31.62 9.36 -5.34
C GLY A 204 31.87 10.58 -4.44
N ALA A 205 30.97 11.56 -4.46
CA ALA A 205 31.03 12.65 -3.50
C ALA A 205 30.66 12.18 -2.09
N ARG A 206 31.20 12.81 -1.05
CA ARG A 206 30.94 12.45 0.36
C ARG A 206 29.58 12.91 0.85
N GLY A 207 29.03 13.96 0.25
CA GLY A 207 27.74 14.52 0.65
C GLY A 207 27.40 15.77 -0.13
N VAL A 208 26.21 16.32 0.16
CA VAL A 208 25.70 17.54 -0.45
C VAL A 208 25.31 18.53 0.64
N ILE A 209 25.78 19.77 0.53
CA ILE A 209 25.34 20.93 1.32
C ILE A 209 24.52 21.81 0.37
N SER A 210 23.23 21.94 0.62
CA SER A 210 22.36 22.87 -0.10
C SER A 210 22.21 24.17 0.70
N ILE A 211 22.32 25.31 0.04
CA ILE A 211 22.08 26.61 0.65
C ILE A 211 20.61 26.98 0.44
N ALA A 212 19.91 27.32 1.52
CA ALA A 212 18.51 27.71 1.45
C ALA A 212 18.35 29.00 0.64
N ASP A 213 17.54 28.91 -0.42
CA ASP A 213 17.07 30.05 -1.20
C ASP A 213 15.92 30.77 -0.51
N ALA A 214 15.42 31.85 -1.09
CA ALA A 214 14.32 32.63 -0.52
C ALA A 214 13.05 31.79 -0.29
N GLY A 215 12.73 30.87 -1.21
CA GLY A 215 11.60 29.98 -1.08
C GLY A 215 11.75 28.97 0.08
N SER A 216 12.94 28.42 0.24
CA SER A 216 13.28 27.53 1.35
C SER A 216 13.23 28.27 2.69
N MET A 217 13.70 29.52 2.74
CA MET A 217 13.66 30.34 3.95
C MET A 217 12.22 30.74 4.36
N LEU A 218 11.34 31.05 3.40
CA LEU A 218 9.93 31.29 3.68
C LEU A 218 9.21 30.06 4.27
N ASN A 219 9.72 28.88 3.97
CA ASN A 219 9.17 27.60 4.46
C ASN A 219 10.06 26.92 5.50
N TRP A 220 11.00 27.65 6.12
CA TRP A 220 12.01 27.07 7.01
C TRP A 220 11.43 26.28 8.17
N ASP A 221 10.39 26.79 8.82
CA ASP A 221 9.73 26.10 9.92
C ASP A 221 9.13 24.74 9.49
N THR A 222 8.55 24.70 8.31
CA THR A 222 8.03 23.43 7.74
C THR A 222 9.17 22.46 7.43
N LEU A 223 10.27 22.95 6.85
CA LEU A 223 11.45 22.12 6.55
C LEU A 223 12.10 21.59 7.84
N ARG A 224 12.23 22.46 8.85
CA ARG A 224 12.70 22.10 10.19
C ARG A 224 11.82 21.02 10.82
N GLN A 225 10.51 21.21 10.85
CA GLN A 225 9.58 20.21 11.38
C GLN A 225 9.70 18.87 10.65
N ARG A 226 9.80 18.89 9.33
CA ARG A 226 9.99 17.66 8.53
C ARG A 226 11.31 16.96 8.85
N ALA A 227 12.39 17.70 8.99
CA ALA A 227 13.70 17.13 9.36
C ALA A 227 13.70 16.51 10.77
N MET A 228 12.88 17.05 11.67
CA MET A 228 12.71 16.53 13.04
C MET A 228 11.81 15.29 13.10
N GLN A 229 10.98 15.04 12.07
CA GLN A 229 10.18 13.83 12.02
C GLN A 229 11.04 12.60 11.77
N PRO A 230 10.71 11.46 12.36
CA PRO A 230 11.35 10.20 12.00
C PRO A 230 11.22 9.92 10.51
N ALA A 231 12.26 9.33 9.91
CA ALA A 231 12.17 8.83 8.55
C ALA A 231 11.03 7.79 8.41
N ARG A 232 10.52 7.63 7.20
CA ARG A 232 9.49 6.63 6.92
C ARG A 232 9.96 5.26 7.41
N ALA A 233 9.11 4.58 8.17
CA ALA A 233 9.37 3.21 8.58
C ALA A 233 9.43 2.28 7.36
N LEU A 234 10.21 1.22 7.46
CA LEU A 234 10.37 0.18 6.44
C LEU A 234 10.22 -1.18 7.11
N VAL A 235 9.58 -2.12 6.43
CA VAL A 235 9.49 -3.51 6.91
C VAL A 235 10.87 -4.16 6.86
N GLU A 236 11.38 -4.66 8.00
CA GLU A 236 12.73 -5.21 8.07
C GLU A 236 12.97 -6.33 7.06
N LYS A 237 12.03 -7.25 6.92
CA LYS A 237 12.15 -8.40 5.99
C LYS A 237 12.04 -8.03 4.50
N PHE A 238 11.55 -6.83 4.15
CA PHE A 238 11.45 -6.41 2.74
C PHE A 238 12.71 -5.68 2.24
N THR A 239 13.62 -5.35 3.14
CA THR A 239 14.78 -4.55 2.80
C THR A 239 15.92 -5.42 2.29
N THR A 240 15.85 -5.80 1.03
CA THR A 240 17.07 -5.93 0.22
C THR A 240 17.48 -4.52 -0.18
N GLN A 241 18.57 -4.01 0.40
CA GLN A 241 19.19 -2.79 -0.14
C GLN A 241 19.74 -3.14 -1.52
N THR A 242 18.94 -2.92 -2.56
CA THR A 242 19.32 -3.16 -3.96
C THR A 242 19.91 -1.91 -4.62
N GLY A 243 20.30 -0.89 -3.83
CA GLY A 243 20.89 0.35 -4.34
C GLY A 243 22.08 0.83 -3.50
N ALA A 244 22.90 1.71 -4.07
CA ALA A 244 23.93 2.40 -3.32
C ALA A 244 23.29 3.20 -2.17
N PRO A 245 23.94 3.31 -0.99
CA PRO A 245 23.39 4.04 0.14
C PRO A 245 23.10 5.50 -0.26
N PRO A 246 22.03 6.10 0.33
CA PRO A 246 21.72 7.50 0.03
C PRO A 246 22.88 8.41 0.45
N VAL A 247 23.11 9.46 -0.33
CA VAL A 247 24.14 10.45 -0.03
C VAL A 247 23.66 11.35 1.12
N PRO A 248 24.46 11.51 2.20
CA PRO A 248 24.12 12.39 3.29
C PRO A 248 24.03 13.85 2.80
N SER A 249 23.02 14.58 3.27
CA SER A 249 22.83 15.97 2.87
C SER A 249 22.39 16.86 4.03
N ALA A 250 22.82 18.12 3.96
CA ALA A 250 22.40 19.18 4.85
C ALA A 250 21.88 20.38 4.04
N LEU A 251 20.84 21.03 4.57
CA LEU A 251 20.35 22.31 4.09
C LEU A 251 20.75 23.37 5.11
N ILE A 252 21.52 24.36 4.70
CA ILE A 252 22.05 25.42 5.55
C ILE A 252 21.37 26.76 5.27
N THR A 253 21.21 27.57 6.30
CA THR A 253 20.69 28.94 6.18
C THR A 253 21.70 29.89 5.56
N PRO A 254 21.27 31.08 5.06
CA PRO A 254 22.17 32.16 4.63
C PRO A 254 23.22 32.56 5.68
N LYS A 255 22.87 32.52 6.98
CA LYS A 255 23.80 32.78 8.09
C LYS A 255 25.00 31.83 8.06
N MET A 256 24.74 30.53 7.92
CA MET A 256 25.80 29.53 7.82
C MET A 256 26.54 29.60 6.48
N ALA A 257 25.85 29.95 5.38
CA ALA A 257 26.48 30.14 4.08
C ALA A 257 27.43 31.33 4.04
N ILE A 258 27.16 32.44 4.74
CA ILE A 258 28.09 33.57 4.91
C ILE A 258 29.40 33.09 5.53
N ALA A 259 29.37 32.31 6.57
CA ALA A 259 30.58 31.75 7.19
C ALA A 259 31.30 30.77 6.22
N LEU A 260 30.56 29.98 5.46
CA LEU A 260 31.11 29.02 4.51
C LEU A 260 31.92 29.72 3.39
N PHE A 261 31.40 30.84 2.86
CA PHE A 261 32.03 31.56 1.76
C PHE A 261 32.92 32.75 2.21
N ALA A 262 33.08 32.99 3.50
CA ALA A 262 33.97 34.05 4.00
C ALA A 262 35.41 33.80 3.56
N GLY A 263 35.99 34.77 2.86
CA GLY A 263 37.36 34.70 2.34
C GLY A 263 37.55 33.79 1.12
N GLU A 264 36.47 33.33 0.50
CA GLU A 264 36.53 32.57 -0.73
C GLU A 264 36.60 33.48 -1.97
N LYS A 265 36.95 32.89 -3.14
CA LYS A 265 36.99 33.59 -4.41
C LYS A 265 35.70 34.36 -4.76
N PHE A 266 34.57 33.80 -4.38
CA PHE A 266 33.27 34.44 -4.46
C PHE A 266 32.61 34.35 -3.07
N GLU A 267 32.33 35.49 -2.48
CA GLU A 267 31.61 35.57 -1.21
C GLU A 267 30.11 35.30 -1.41
N PHE A 268 29.39 34.97 -0.32
CA PHE A 268 28.00 34.61 -0.36
C PHE A 268 27.07 35.61 -1.07
N PRO A 269 27.23 36.94 -0.94
CA PRO A 269 26.40 37.88 -1.71
C PRO A 269 26.50 37.71 -3.22
N ALA A 270 27.70 37.46 -3.76
CA ALA A 270 27.92 37.22 -5.19
C ALA A 270 27.28 35.89 -5.64
N ILE A 271 27.37 34.84 -4.80
CA ILE A 271 26.73 33.54 -5.05
C ILE A 271 25.20 33.69 -5.19
N ILE A 272 24.55 34.40 -4.26
CA ILE A 272 23.10 34.61 -4.28
C ILE A 272 22.67 35.55 -5.40
N GLN A 273 23.41 36.59 -5.67
CA GLN A 273 23.12 37.50 -6.80
C GLN A 273 23.16 36.73 -8.13
N GLY A 274 24.18 35.92 -8.36
CA GLY A 274 24.27 35.06 -9.54
C GLY A 274 23.13 34.08 -9.68
N ALA A 275 22.72 33.43 -8.55
CA ALA A 275 21.56 32.53 -8.55
C ALA A 275 20.24 33.26 -8.86
N GLN A 276 20.08 34.52 -8.42
CA GLN A 276 18.89 35.35 -8.65
C GLN A 276 18.83 35.96 -10.06
N SER A 277 19.98 36.44 -10.61
CA SER A 277 20.04 37.02 -11.94
C SER A 277 19.97 35.97 -13.06
N GLY A 278 20.32 34.72 -12.77
CA GLY A 278 20.46 33.65 -13.74
C GLY A 278 21.88 33.56 -14.35
N GLU A 279 22.77 34.50 -13.97
CA GLU A 279 24.19 34.46 -14.29
C GLU A 279 24.92 33.71 -13.17
N GLN A 280 24.90 32.39 -13.25
CA GLN A 280 25.49 31.56 -12.19
C GLN A 280 27.00 31.79 -12.06
N VAL A 281 27.46 31.92 -10.84
CA VAL A 281 28.89 31.86 -10.55
C VAL A 281 29.45 30.51 -11.05
N PRO A 282 30.57 30.49 -11.80
CA PRO A 282 31.17 29.23 -12.24
C PRO A 282 31.49 28.29 -11.07
N ALA A 283 31.44 27.01 -11.35
CA ALA A 283 31.86 26.00 -10.36
C ALA A 283 33.34 26.18 -9.98
N PHE A 284 33.66 25.98 -8.70
CA PHE A 284 35.02 26.12 -8.20
C PHE A 284 35.25 25.32 -6.92
N ASP A 285 36.51 24.91 -6.68
CA ASP A 285 36.90 24.34 -5.39
C ASP A 285 37.03 25.47 -4.35
N LEU A 286 36.46 25.26 -3.16
CA LEU A 286 36.67 26.16 -2.04
C LEU A 286 38.12 26.02 -1.53
N SER A 287 38.58 27.03 -0.76
CA SER A 287 39.91 27.04 -0.15
C SER A 287 40.25 25.76 0.59
N ALA A 288 41.47 25.29 0.42
CA ALA A 288 41.97 24.11 1.13
C ALA A 288 41.96 24.26 2.66
N ASN A 289 41.98 25.50 3.11
CA ASN A 289 42.01 25.82 4.54
C ASN A 289 40.62 25.99 5.13
N LYS A 290 39.54 25.93 4.34
CA LYS A 290 38.16 25.95 4.81
C LYS A 290 37.88 24.67 5.59
N ASN A 291 37.57 24.82 6.86
CA ASN A 291 37.31 23.69 7.74
C ASN A 291 35.80 23.60 8.03
N VAL A 292 35.15 22.59 7.45
CA VAL A 292 33.73 22.30 7.68
C VAL A 292 33.59 20.93 8.30
N SER A 293 32.79 20.85 9.35
CA SER A 293 32.42 19.61 10.01
C SER A 293 30.90 19.61 10.26
N ILE A 294 30.15 18.72 9.59
CA ILE A 294 28.74 18.48 9.89
C ILE A 294 28.63 17.01 10.30
N ASN A 295 28.33 16.77 11.56
CA ASN A 295 28.09 15.43 12.10
C ASN A 295 26.58 15.17 12.12
N ILE A 296 26.11 14.23 11.35
CA ILE A 296 24.71 13.80 11.29
C ILE A 296 24.59 12.52 12.11
N ALA A 297 24.00 12.62 13.29
CA ALA A 297 23.74 11.49 14.16
C ALA A 297 22.30 10.99 14.01
N VAL A 298 22.09 9.67 14.07
CA VAL A 298 20.77 9.06 13.95
C VAL A 298 20.48 8.12 15.11
N LYS A 299 19.23 8.13 15.56
CA LYS A 299 18.66 7.11 16.44
C LYS A 299 17.99 6.05 15.58
N LYS A 300 18.32 4.77 15.81
CA LYS A 300 17.65 3.65 15.16
C LYS A 300 16.49 3.19 16.02
N GLU A 301 15.30 3.20 15.47
CA GLU A 301 14.09 2.74 16.14
C GLU A 301 13.59 1.47 15.44
N ARG A 302 13.06 0.55 16.23
CA ARG A 302 12.47 -0.71 15.77
C ARG A 302 11.02 -0.82 16.23
N PRO A 303 10.12 0.00 15.71
CA PRO A 303 8.70 -0.16 15.99
C PRO A 303 8.19 -1.48 15.41
N THR A 304 7.03 -1.90 15.88
CA THR A 304 6.31 -3.05 15.32
C THR A 304 4.94 -2.62 14.84
N THR A 305 4.41 -3.37 13.91
CA THR A 305 2.99 -3.33 13.52
C THR A 305 2.49 -4.76 13.36
N GLN A 306 1.24 -4.98 13.04
CA GLN A 306 0.68 -6.32 12.96
C GLN A 306 -0.51 -6.42 12.00
N ASN A 307 -0.63 -7.56 11.31
CA ASN A 307 -1.91 -8.02 10.78
C ASN A 307 -2.72 -8.68 11.90
N ILE A 308 -4.05 -8.74 11.73
CA ILE A 308 -4.93 -9.50 12.60
C ILE A 308 -5.45 -10.69 11.80
N VAL A 309 -5.23 -11.90 12.31
CA VAL A 309 -5.54 -13.15 11.61
C VAL A 309 -6.38 -14.05 12.51
N ALA A 310 -7.57 -14.43 12.04
CA ALA A 310 -8.53 -15.19 12.80
C ALA A 310 -9.21 -16.27 11.95
N VAL A 311 -9.50 -17.41 12.55
CA VAL A 311 -10.16 -18.53 11.89
C VAL A 311 -11.47 -18.87 12.57
N TRP A 312 -12.54 -18.97 11.75
CA TRP A 312 -13.77 -19.66 12.14
C TRP A 312 -13.74 -21.07 11.55
N GLU A 313 -13.56 -22.08 12.43
CA GLU A 313 -13.35 -23.47 12.01
C GLU A 313 -14.56 -24.05 11.28
N GLY A 314 -14.34 -24.70 10.15
CA GLY A 314 -15.36 -25.39 9.37
C GLY A 314 -15.86 -26.68 10.01
N SER A 315 -16.94 -27.25 9.46
CA SER A 315 -17.60 -28.45 9.99
C SER A 315 -17.21 -29.76 9.31
N ASP A 316 -16.69 -29.71 8.10
CA ASP A 316 -16.32 -30.94 7.37
C ASP A 316 -14.96 -31.47 7.86
N PRO A 317 -14.82 -32.76 8.19
CA PRO A 317 -13.61 -33.30 8.78
C PRO A 317 -12.36 -33.18 7.88
N VAL A 318 -12.54 -33.08 6.57
CA VAL A 318 -11.45 -32.94 5.59
C VAL A 318 -11.32 -31.48 5.15
N LEU A 319 -12.42 -30.89 4.67
CA LEU A 319 -12.42 -29.57 4.07
C LEU A 319 -12.18 -28.44 5.09
N LYS A 320 -12.38 -28.65 6.38
CA LYS A 320 -12.06 -27.64 7.42
C LYS A 320 -10.58 -27.22 7.45
N ASN A 321 -9.69 -28.02 6.84
CA ASN A 321 -8.27 -27.68 6.69
C ASN A 321 -7.97 -26.82 5.45
N GLU A 322 -9.01 -26.44 4.71
CA GLU A 322 -8.97 -25.45 3.63
C GLU A 322 -9.68 -24.17 4.07
N TYR A 323 -9.22 -23.04 3.58
CA TYR A 323 -9.67 -21.72 4.04
C TYR A 323 -10.23 -20.90 2.89
N VAL A 324 -11.35 -20.25 3.13
CA VAL A 324 -11.83 -19.15 2.28
C VAL A 324 -11.50 -17.86 3.02
N ALA A 325 -10.61 -17.05 2.45
CA ALA A 325 -10.16 -15.82 3.08
C ALA A 325 -11.08 -14.65 2.72
N VAL A 326 -11.30 -13.77 3.69
CA VAL A 326 -11.88 -12.44 3.49
C VAL A 326 -10.99 -11.43 4.19
N GLY A 327 -10.70 -10.31 3.52
CA GLY A 327 -9.74 -9.32 4.01
C GLY A 327 -10.15 -7.87 3.70
N ALA A 328 -9.64 -6.97 4.54
CA ALA A 328 -9.71 -5.52 4.42
C ALA A 328 -8.48 -4.94 5.10
N HIS A 329 -8.09 -3.70 4.81
CA HIS A 329 -7.06 -3.06 5.61
C HIS A 329 -7.67 -2.21 6.73
N TYR A 330 -6.96 -2.09 7.85
CA TYR A 330 -7.49 -1.36 9.00
C TYR A 330 -6.67 -0.12 9.36
N ASP A 331 -5.57 0.13 8.64
CA ASP A 331 -4.82 1.38 8.70
C ASP A 331 -5.41 2.44 7.75
N HIS A 332 -4.98 3.69 7.94
CA HIS A 332 -5.22 4.79 7.03
C HIS A 332 -4.05 5.79 7.12
N VAL A 333 -4.19 7.00 6.57
CA VAL A 333 -3.06 7.91 6.37
C VAL A 333 -2.71 8.79 7.58
N GLY A 334 -3.47 8.71 8.66
CA GLY A 334 -3.16 9.40 9.91
C GLY A 334 -3.44 10.90 9.90
N ILE A 335 -2.55 11.68 10.46
CA ILE A 335 -2.62 13.16 10.45
C ILE A 335 -2.14 13.64 9.08
N CYS A 336 -3.06 13.88 8.17
CA CYS A 336 -2.81 14.17 6.76
C CYS A 336 -2.81 15.66 6.41
N ALA A 337 -3.39 16.52 7.28
CA ALA A 337 -3.51 17.95 7.07
C ALA A 337 -2.97 18.76 8.27
N PRO A 338 -1.67 18.65 8.61
CA PRO A 338 -1.10 19.34 9.77
C PRO A 338 -1.32 20.84 9.68
N GLY A 339 -1.84 21.45 10.75
CA GLY A 339 -2.14 22.88 10.82
C GLY A 339 -3.52 23.29 10.28
N ALA A 340 -4.31 22.38 9.73
CA ALA A 340 -5.72 22.61 9.44
C ALA A 340 -6.57 22.61 10.73
N ALA A 341 -7.79 23.13 10.65
CA ALA A 341 -8.75 23.06 11.77
C ALA A 341 -9.12 21.60 12.11
N ASP A 342 -9.20 20.76 11.08
CA ASP A 342 -9.30 19.32 11.17
C ASP A 342 -8.08 18.70 10.49
N PRO A 343 -7.09 18.19 11.26
CA PRO A 343 -5.88 17.65 10.70
C PRO A 343 -5.92 16.13 10.48
N ILE A 344 -6.96 15.42 10.99
CA ILE A 344 -7.01 13.97 11.01
C ILE A 344 -7.75 13.46 9.77
N CYS A 345 -7.15 12.52 9.06
CA CYS A 345 -7.84 11.75 8.04
C CYS A 345 -8.41 10.49 8.69
N ASN A 346 -9.70 10.52 9.02
CA ASN A 346 -10.35 9.44 9.75
C ASN A 346 -10.53 8.16 8.93
N GLY A 347 -10.56 8.26 7.58
CA GLY A 347 -10.64 7.10 6.70
C GLY A 347 -11.87 6.25 6.98
N ALA A 348 -13.05 6.87 6.94
CA ALA A 348 -14.28 6.15 7.24
C ALA A 348 -14.67 5.19 6.13
N ASP A 349 -14.47 5.60 4.87
CA ASP A 349 -14.64 4.70 3.73
C ASP A 349 -13.36 3.92 3.46
N ASP A 350 -12.22 4.59 3.42
CA ASP A 350 -10.90 4.04 3.15
C ASP A 350 -10.11 3.72 4.46
N ASP A 351 -9.99 2.51 4.95
CA ASP A 351 -10.86 1.37 4.70
C ASP A 351 -11.58 0.99 6.00
N GLY A 352 -12.12 2.02 6.67
CA GLY A 352 -13.01 1.83 7.82
C GLY A 352 -14.25 1.01 7.44
N SER A 353 -14.76 1.22 6.20
CA SER A 353 -15.94 0.51 5.70
C SER A 353 -15.69 -0.98 5.54
N GLY A 354 -14.58 -1.39 4.91
CA GLY A 354 -14.20 -2.79 4.76
C GLY A 354 -13.83 -3.44 6.10
N THR A 355 -13.01 -2.77 6.90
CA THR A 355 -12.66 -3.24 8.25
C THR A 355 -13.90 -3.52 9.11
N THR A 356 -14.88 -2.62 9.07
CA THR A 356 -16.14 -2.74 9.79
C THR A 356 -17.03 -3.85 9.21
N ALA A 357 -17.07 -3.99 7.89
CA ALA A 357 -17.80 -5.07 7.24
C ALA A 357 -17.27 -6.46 7.69
N LEU A 358 -15.94 -6.61 7.79
CA LEU A 358 -15.34 -7.84 8.31
C LEU A 358 -15.77 -8.11 9.77
N LEU A 359 -15.81 -7.09 10.63
CA LEU A 359 -16.32 -7.23 12.00
C LEU A 359 -17.78 -7.69 12.01
N GLY A 360 -18.64 -7.07 11.21
CA GLY A 360 -20.05 -7.45 11.08
C GLY A 360 -20.23 -8.90 10.61
N MET A 361 -19.40 -9.35 9.65
CA MET A 361 -19.38 -10.74 9.17
C MET A 361 -18.89 -11.71 10.25
N ALA A 362 -17.84 -11.34 10.99
CA ALA A 362 -17.30 -12.16 12.07
C ALA A 362 -18.33 -12.33 13.21
N GLU A 363 -19.03 -11.26 13.58
CA GLU A 363 -20.12 -11.34 14.54
C GLU A 363 -21.27 -12.22 14.02
N ALA A 364 -21.70 -12.02 12.77
CA ALA A 364 -22.79 -12.79 12.17
C ALA A 364 -22.51 -14.31 12.18
N VAL A 365 -21.30 -14.73 11.78
CA VAL A 365 -20.96 -16.15 11.76
C VAL A 365 -20.85 -16.74 13.17
N SER A 366 -20.52 -15.94 14.19
CA SER A 366 -20.42 -16.39 15.57
C SER A 366 -21.78 -16.70 16.23
N HIS A 367 -22.84 -16.09 15.72
CA HIS A 367 -24.20 -16.23 16.28
C HIS A 367 -24.98 -17.40 15.67
N VAL A 368 -24.46 -18.09 14.66
CA VAL A 368 -25.16 -19.20 14.02
C VAL A 368 -24.61 -20.56 14.43
N LYS A 369 -25.54 -21.53 14.54
CA LYS A 369 -25.17 -22.91 14.88
C LYS A 369 -24.56 -23.67 13.70
N GLN A 370 -24.99 -23.33 12.48
CA GLN A 370 -24.47 -23.95 11.27
C GLN A 370 -23.07 -23.44 11.00
N ARG A 371 -22.14 -24.34 10.67
CA ARG A 371 -20.79 -23.99 10.24
C ARG A 371 -20.62 -24.31 8.76
N PRO A 372 -19.89 -23.49 7.98
CA PRO A 372 -19.54 -23.84 6.62
C PRO A 372 -18.66 -25.09 6.59
N LYS A 373 -18.53 -25.75 5.44
CA LYS A 373 -17.67 -26.95 5.33
C LYS A 373 -16.20 -26.60 5.51
N ARG A 374 -15.71 -25.61 4.77
CA ARG A 374 -14.35 -25.05 4.93
C ARG A 374 -14.29 -24.05 6.05
N SER A 375 -13.12 -23.86 6.58
CA SER A 375 -12.85 -22.78 7.53
C SER A 375 -12.88 -21.42 6.85
N LEU A 376 -13.33 -20.40 7.59
CA LEU A 376 -13.29 -19.01 7.15
C LEU A 376 -12.07 -18.35 7.78
N LEU A 377 -11.27 -17.66 6.97
CA LEU A 377 -10.08 -16.94 7.38
C LEU A 377 -10.34 -15.44 7.25
N PHE A 378 -10.32 -14.75 8.37
CA PHE A 378 -10.48 -13.29 8.44
C PHE A 378 -9.11 -12.65 8.62
N VAL A 379 -8.76 -11.70 7.75
CA VAL A 379 -7.47 -11.01 7.83
C VAL A 379 -7.68 -9.51 7.69
N TRP A 380 -7.34 -8.77 8.76
CA TRP A 380 -7.20 -7.32 8.70
C TRP A 380 -5.74 -6.99 8.46
N HIS A 381 -5.46 -6.39 7.33
CA HIS A 381 -4.11 -6.04 6.92
C HIS A 381 -3.70 -4.67 7.45
N CYS A 382 -2.44 -4.50 7.86
CA CYS A 382 -1.86 -3.21 8.21
C CYS A 382 -0.95 -2.69 7.11
N GLY A 383 -0.76 -1.37 7.04
CA GLY A 383 0.20 -0.76 6.12
C GLY A 383 -0.13 -0.95 4.65
N GLU A 384 -1.41 -1.04 4.30
CA GLU A 384 -1.87 -0.96 2.93
C GLU A 384 -1.41 0.36 2.32
N GLU A 385 -1.65 1.47 3.01
CA GLU A 385 -1.31 2.85 2.68
C GLU A 385 0.21 3.11 2.55
N LYS A 386 1.01 2.22 3.09
CA LYS A 386 2.48 2.24 2.96
C LYS A 386 2.99 1.39 1.79
N GLY A 387 2.07 0.80 1.02
CA GLY A 387 2.32 -0.02 -0.16
C GLY A 387 2.11 -1.51 0.09
N LEU A 388 0.93 -1.86 0.59
CA LEU A 388 0.45 -3.23 0.77
C LEU A 388 1.32 -4.07 1.73
N TRP A 389 1.84 -3.46 2.80
CA TRP A 389 2.80 -4.16 3.66
C TRP A 389 2.23 -5.40 4.30
N GLY A 390 1.03 -5.30 4.87
CA GLY A 390 0.39 -6.37 5.62
C GLY A 390 0.09 -7.59 4.75
N SER A 391 -0.57 -7.39 3.63
CA SER A 391 -0.90 -8.48 2.71
C SER A 391 0.33 -9.08 2.05
N ARG A 392 1.34 -8.25 1.71
CA ARG A 392 2.61 -8.74 1.23
C ARG A 392 3.32 -9.59 2.29
N TYR A 393 3.36 -9.11 3.54
CA TYR A 393 3.98 -9.84 4.64
C TYR A 393 3.25 -11.15 4.91
N PHE A 394 1.90 -11.13 4.96
CA PHE A 394 1.11 -12.33 5.14
C PHE A 394 1.34 -13.36 4.03
N THR A 395 1.42 -12.94 2.77
CA THR A 395 1.61 -13.85 1.65
C THR A 395 3.07 -14.26 1.41
N ASP A 396 4.06 -13.50 1.89
CA ASP A 396 5.48 -13.87 1.83
C ASP A 396 5.93 -14.70 3.05
N TYR A 397 5.28 -14.49 4.23
CA TYR A 397 5.58 -15.16 5.51
C TYR A 397 4.28 -15.62 6.20
N PRO A 398 3.51 -16.52 5.58
CA PRO A 398 2.15 -16.83 6.00
C PRO A 398 2.10 -17.60 7.33
N THR A 399 1.15 -17.22 8.21
CA THR A 399 0.81 -17.99 9.41
C THR A 399 -0.16 -19.15 9.09
N ILE A 400 -0.84 -19.07 7.96
CA ILE A 400 -1.67 -20.14 7.39
C ILE A 400 -1.07 -20.53 6.04
N PRO A 401 -0.78 -21.81 5.75
CA PRO A 401 -0.20 -22.23 4.48
C PRO A 401 -1.02 -21.76 3.27
N LEU A 402 -0.38 -21.08 2.33
CA LEU A 402 -1.07 -20.47 1.18
C LEU A 402 -1.76 -21.48 0.27
N ASP A 403 -1.21 -22.69 0.15
CA ASP A 403 -1.80 -23.81 -0.60
C ASP A 403 -3.13 -24.29 -0.01
N LYS A 404 -3.45 -23.90 1.23
CA LYS A 404 -4.73 -24.17 1.89
C LYS A 404 -5.76 -23.06 1.69
N ILE A 405 -5.37 -21.91 1.19
CA ILE A 405 -6.29 -20.80 0.88
C ILE A 405 -6.91 -21.03 -0.49
N VAL A 406 -8.23 -21.18 -0.53
CA VAL A 406 -9.01 -21.54 -1.74
C VAL A 406 -9.26 -20.32 -2.61
N THR A 407 -9.59 -19.19 -1.97
CA THR A 407 -9.80 -17.88 -2.60
C THR A 407 -9.70 -16.79 -1.54
N GLN A 408 -9.50 -15.54 -1.98
CA GLN A 408 -9.56 -14.37 -1.09
C GLN A 408 -10.59 -13.39 -1.64
N LEU A 409 -11.49 -12.94 -0.76
CA LEU A 409 -12.45 -11.88 -1.01
C LEU A 409 -11.92 -10.61 -0.35
N ASN A 410 -11.63 -9.57 -1.12
CA ASN A 410 -11.11 -8.30 -0.62
C ASN A 410 -12.21 -7.25 -0.59
N ILE A 411 -12.24 -6.47 0.47
CA ILE A 411 -13.13 -5.32 0.61
C ILE A 411 -12.25 -4.12 0.90
N ASP A 412 -12.46 -3.05 0.14
CA ASP A 412 -11.73 -1.80 0.33
C ASP A 412 -12.57 -0.69 -0.31
N MET A 413 -13.07 0.23 0.53
CA MET A 413 -14.03 1.28 0.17
C MET A 413 -15.34 0.73 -0.40
N ILE A 414 -16.35 0.58 0.47
CA ILE A 414 -17.69 0.08 0.10
C ILE A 414 -18.83 0.92 0.71
N GLY A 415 -18.50 2.06 1.30
CA GLY A 415 -19.41 2.86 2.12
C GLY A 415 -19.88 4.16 1.47
N ARG A 416 -19.38 4.57 0.32
CA ARG A 416 -19.79 5.83 -0.34
C ARG A 416 -20.67 5.57 -1.55
N SER A 417 -21.54 6.53 -1.83
CA SER A 417 -22.48 6.46 -2.97
C SER A 417 -22.54 7.78 -3.71
N LYS A 418 -22.41 7.71 -5.04
CA LYS A 418 -22.68 8.86 -5.92
C LYS A 418 -24.17 9.10 -6.01
N SER A 419 -24.61 10.29 -5.65
CA SER A 419 -26.00 10.69 -5.85
C SER A 419 -26.26 11.07 -7.33
N GLU A 420 -27.51 10.98 -7.78
CA GLU A 420 -27.90 11.36 -9.15
C GLU A 420 -27.60 12.83 -9.49
N ARG A 421 -27.50 13.70 -8.47
CA ARG A 421 -27.24 15.13 -8.64
C ARG A 421 -25.80 15.52 -8.34
N ASP A 422 -24.92 14.55 -8.09
CA ASP A 422 -23.53 14.82 -7.79
C ASP A 422 -22.78 15.25 -9.06
N THR A 423 -22.29 16.48 -9.04
CA THR A 423 -21.51 17.09 -10.14
C THR A 423 -20.04 17.27 -9.79
N GLU A 424 -19.60 16.81 -8.62
CA GLU A 424 -18.20 16.89 -8.21
C GLU A 424 -17.31 16.04 -9.14
N PRO A 425 -16.36 16.66 -9.86
CA PRO A 425 -15.54 15.92 -10.83
C PRO A 425 -14.71 14.78 -10.22
N ARG A 426 -14.34 14.86 -8.94
CA ARG A 426 -13.60 13.83 -8.23
C ARG A 426 -14.44 12.59 -7.93
N ASN A 427 -15.78 12.73 -7.94
CA ASN A 427 -16.74 11.64 -7.77
C ASN A 427 -17.17 11.01 -9.11
N LYS A 428 -16.51 11.35 -10.22
CA LYS A 428 -16.90 10.84 -11.55
C LYS A 428 -16.97 9.32 -11.61
N ASP A 429 -16.05 8.65 -10.90
CA ASP A 429 -15.91 7.20 -10.86
C ASP A 429 -16.48 6.57 -9.57
N LEU A 430 -17.16 7.32 -8.72
CA LEU A 430 -17.85 6.78 -7.55
C LEU A 430 -19.13 6.06 -7.99
N SER A 431 -19.33 4.83 -7.52
CA SER A 431 -20.51 4.00 -7.86
C SER A 431 -21.79 4.45 -7.14
N GLY A 432 -22.93 4.13 -7.72
CA GLY A 432 -24.25 4.46 -7.17
C GLY A 432 -24.63 3.62 -5.93
N PRO A 433 -25.81 3.92 -5.31
CA PRO A 433 -26.23 3.27 -4.05
C PRO A 433 -26.58 1.78 -4.16
N ASN A 434 -26.78 1.27 -5.37
CA ASN A 434 -27.01 -0.16 -5.64
C ASN A 434 -25.94 -0.76 -6.57
N GLU A 435 -24.78 -0.12 -6.65
CA GLU A 435 -23.70 -0.49 -7.57
C GLU A 435 -22.41 -0.70 -6.79
N ILE A 436 -21.58 -1.63 -7.27
CA ILE A 436 -20.25 -1.90 -6.75
C ILE A 436 -19.34 -2.40 -7.87
N TYR A 437 -18.09 -1.95 -7.90
CA TYR A 437 -17.07 -2.49 -8.79
C TYR A 437 -16.61 -3.85 -8.29
N VAL A 438 -16.48 -4.79 -9.23
CA VAL A 438 -16.02 -6.16 -8.97
C VAL A 438 -14.79 -6.42 -9.84
N ILE A 439 -13.63 -6.53 -9.19
CA ILE A 439 -12.33 -6.56 -9.85
C ILE A 439 -11.65 -7.91 -9.59
N GLY A 440 -11.04 -8.49 -10.63
CA GLY A 440 -10.29 -9.74 -10.55
C GLY A 440 -11.13 -11.02 -10.55
N SER A 441 -12.46 -10.89 -10.48
CA SER A 441 -13.35 -12.04 -10.26
C SER A 441 -13.30 -13.11 -11.36
N LYS A 442 -13.01 -12.71 -12.60
CA LYS A 442 -12.90 -13.61 -13.76
C LYS A 442 -11.47 -13.71 -14.32
N MET A 443 -10.50 -13.02 -13.70
CA MET A 443 -9.13 -12.96 -14.21
C MET A 443 -8.37 -14.27 -14.03
N MET A 444 -8.70 -15.06 -13.00
CA MET A 444 -7.99 -16.29 -12.67
C MET A 444 -8.90 -17.52 -12.67
N SER A 445 -10.20 -17.36 -12.39
CA SER A 445 -11.17 -18.46 -12.27
C SER A 445 -12.50 -18.08 -12.90
N THR A 446 -12.84 -18.73 -13.99
CA THR A 446 -14.17 -18.57 -14.61
C THR A 446 -15.26 -19.01 -13.64
N GLU A 447 -15.07 -20.15 -12.97
CA GLU A 447 -16.04 -20.72 -12.03
C GLU A 447 -16.33 -19.79 -10.84
N LEU A 448 -15.31 -19.12 -10.29
CA LEU A 448 -15.46 -18.17 -9.18
C LEU A 448 -16.28 -16.94 -9.61
N GLY A 449 -15.99 -16.39 -10.80
CA GLY A 449 -16.71 -15.24 -11.33
C GLY A 449 -18.18 -15.57 -11.62
N GLU A 450 -18.47 -16.71 -12.23
CA GLU A 450 -19.85 -17.17 -12.51
C GLU A 450 -20.62 -17.43 -11.22
N LEU A 451 -19.97 -18.00 -10.20
CA LEU A 451 -20.57 -18.21 -8.89
C LEU A 451 -20.96 -16.87 -8.24
N SER A 452 -20.07 -15.87 -8.31
CA SER A 452 -20.30 -14.52 -7.78
C SER A 452 -21.51 -13.86 -8.47
N GLU A 453 -21.57 -13.88 -9.79
CA GLU A 453 -22.71 -13.32 -10.54
C GLU A 453 -24.04 -14.03 -10.20
N LYS A 454 -24.00 -15.36 -10.17
CA LYS A 454 -25.19 -16.16 -9.87
C LYS A 454 -25.72 -15.91 -8.47
N LEU A 455 -24.80 -15.81 -7.48
CA LEU A 455 -25.17 -15.48 -6.12
C LEU A 455 -25.81 -14.09 -6.05
N ASN A 456 -25.15 -13.07 -6.60
CA ASN A 456 -25.66 -11.70 -6.58
C ASN A 456 -27.06 -11.61 -7.20
N LYS A 457 -27.27 -12.18 -8.40
CA LYS A 457 -28.59 -12.23 -9.09
C LYS A 457 -29.68 -12.94 -8.29
N SER A 458 -29.31 -13.91 -7.45
CA SER A 458 -30.27 -14.68 -6.66
C SER A 458 -30.53 -14.11 -5.27
N TYR A 459 -29.79 -13.08 -4.85
CA TYR A 459 -29.86 -12.49 -3.51
C TYR A 459 -30.26 -11.01 -3.56
N LEU A 460 -29.31 -10.08 -3.48
CA LEU A 460 -29.60 -8.63 -3.42
C LEU A 460 -29.58 -7.96 -4.80
N ASN A 461 -29.06 -8.61 -5.79
CA ASN A 461 -29.02 -8.16 -7.18
C ASN A 461 -28.46 -6.75 -7.35
N LEU A 462 -27.29 -6.50 -6.69
CA LEU A 462 -26.54 -5.27 -6.88
C LEU A 462 -26.10 -5.16 -8.35
N ASN A 463 -25.96 -3.95 -8.84
CA ASN A 463 -25.33 -3.72 -10.13
C ASN A 463 -23.81 -3.94 -10.01
N PHE A 464 -23.32 -5.11 -10.42
CA PHE A 464 -21.89 -5.40 -10.47
C PHE A 464 -21.29 -4.76 -11.72
N ASP A 465 -20.44 -3.76 -11.54
CA ASP A 465 -19.72 -3.09 -12.62
C ASP A 465 -18.30 -3.69 -12.74
N TYR A 466 -17.97 -4.21 -13.91
CA TYR A 466 -16.71 -4.89 -14.21
C TYR A 466 -15.74 -4.01 -15.02
N ARG A 467 -15.98 -2.68 -15.13
CA ARG A 467 -15.13 -1.80 -15.96
C ARG A 467 -13.66 -1.84 -15.56
N TYR A 468 -13.35 -2.10 -14.29
CA TYR A 468 -11.97 -2.21 -13.79
C TYR A 468 -11.47 -3.66 -13.70
N ASP A 469 -12.28 -4.63 -14.15
CA ASP A 469 -11.86 -6.03 -14.33
C ASP A 469 -11.13 -6.23 -15.68
N ASP A 470 -10.56 -5.16 -16.22
CA ASP A 470 -9.77 -5.11 -17.44
C ASP A 470 -8.28 -5.00 -17.09
N PRO A 471 -7.43 -5.92 -17.55
CA PRO A 471 -5.97 -5.80 -17.39
C PRO A 471 -5.36 -4.49 -17.86
N ALA A 472 -5.99 -3.83 -18.87
CA ALA A 472 -5.57 -2.56 -19.43
C ALA A 472 -6.14 -1.32 -18.71
N ASP A 473 -6.82 -1.49 -17.55
CA ASP A 473 -7.34 -0.37 -16.77
C ASP A 473 -6.26 0.69 -16.50
N PRO A 474 -6.44 1.93 -17.01
CA PRO A 474 -5.45 3.00 -16.82
C PRO A 474 -5.30 3.42 -15.36
N ASN A 475 -6.31 3.21 -14.52
CA ASN A 475 -6.26 3.49 -13.08
C ASN A 475 -5.49 2.41 -12.30
N ARG A 476 -5.30 1.22 -12.92
CA ARG A 476 -4.57 0.09 -12.36
C ARG A 476 -5.09 -0.34 -10.98
N PHE A 477 -6.40 -0.31 -10.76
CA PHE A 477 -7.02 -0.65 -9.47
C PHE A 477 -6.69 -2.07 -9.00
N PHE A 478 -6.45 -3.00 -9.93
CA PHE A 478 -6.00 -4.35 -9.59
C PHE A 478 -4.73 -4.39 -8.72
N PHE A 479 -3.88 -3.35 -8.76
CA PHE A 479 -2.64 -3.29 -7.97
C PHE A 479 -2.75 -2.46 -6.69
N ARG A 480 -3.93 -1.88 -6.41
CA ARG A 480 -4.08 -0.82 -5.43
C ARG A 480 -4.71 -1.26 -4.12
N SER A 481 -4.93 -2.59 -3.92
CA SER A 481 -5.37 -3.11 -2.63
C SER A 481 -4.81 -4.51 -2.37
N ASP A 482 -5.08 -5.05 -1.21
CA ASP A 482 -4.44 -6.24 -0.61
C ASP A 482 -4.62 -7.53 -1.40
N HIS A 483 -5.72 -7.67 -2.17
CA HIS A 483 -5.98 -8.82 -3.04
C HIS A 483 -4.84 -9.12 -4.01
N TYR A 484 -4.11 -8.07 -4.44
CA TYR A 484 -3.00 -8.23 -5.38
C TYR A 484 -1.92 -9.19 -4.86
N ASN A 485 -1.60 -9.12 -3.57
CA ASN A 485 -0.59 -9.99 -2.99
C ASN A 485 -1.02 -11.47 -2.93
N TYR A 486 -2.30 -11.76 -2.84
CA TYR A 486 -2.83 -13.13 -2.98
C TYR A 486 -2.85 -13.58 -4.44
N ALA A 487 -3.32 -12.72 -5.35
CA ALA A 487 -3.37 -13.03 -6.78
C ALA A 487 -1.99 -13.37 -7.37
N ARG A 488 -0.95 -12.61 -7.01
CA ARG A 488 0.44 -12.90 -7.45
C ARG A 488 1.01 -14.22 -6.93
N LYS A 489 0.39 -14.82 -5.90
CA LYS A 489 0.71 -16.15 -5.37
C LYS A 489 -0.16 -17.25 -5.98
N GLY A 490 -0.99 -16.94 -6.97
CA GLY A 490 -1.84 -17.88 -7.67
C GLY A 490 -3.17 -18.18 -6.97
N ILE A 491 -3.54 -17.43 -5.94
CA ILE A 491 -4.81 -17.56 -5.23
C ILE A 491 -5.86 -16.71 -5.98
N PRO A 492 -6.97 -17.29 -6.48
CA PRO A 492 -8.02 -16.52 -7.14
C PRO A 492 -8.70 -15.56 -6.16
N ILE A 493 -9.02 -14.37 -6.63
CA ILE A 493 -9.53 -13.28 -5.80
C ILE A 493 -10.81 -12.67 -6.35
N ILE A 494 -11.53 -11.97 -5.49
CA ILE A 494 -12.53 -10.96 -5.86
C ILE A 494 -12.29 -9.74 -5.01
N PHE A 495 -12.22 -8.57 -5.65
CA PHE A 495 -12.10 -7.28 -4.97
C PHE A 495 -13.36 -6.45 -5.19
N TYR A 496 -13.99 -6.02 -4.09
CA TYR A 496 -15.17 -5.16 -4.05
C TYR A 496 -14.78 -3.74 -3.66
N PHE A 497 -15.16 -2.78 -4.50
CA PHE A 497 -14.71 -1.39 -4.43
C PHE A 497 -15.79 -0.43 -4.92
N ASP A 498 -16.03 0.69 -4.29
CA ASP A 498 -17.06 1.64 -4.71
C ASP A 498 -16.55 2.82 -5.56
N GLY A 499 -15.25 2.97 -5.68
CA GLY A 499 -14.61 4.03 -6.47
C GLY A 499 -13.96 5.09 -5.58
N VAL A 500 -13.18 5.96 -6.21
CA VAL A 500 -12.53 7.09 -5.53
C VAL A 500 -13.49 8.27 -5.48
N HIS A 501 -13.54 8.98 -4.34
CA HIS A 501 -14.40 10.13 -4.08
C HIS A 501 -13.60 11.38 -3.67
N GLU A 502 -14.29 12.54 -3.54
CA GLU A 502 -13.65 13.82 -3.24
C GLU A 502 -12.88 13.87 -1.92
N ASP A 503 -13.27 13.03 -0.98
CA ASP A 503 -12.66 12.98 0.34
C ASP A 503 -11.52 11.94 0.48
N TYR A 504 -11.22 11.18 -0.57
CA TYR A 504 -10.17 10.15 -0.55
C TYR A 504 -8.83 10.72 -0.07
N HIS A 505 -8.24 10.14 0.98
CA HIS A 505 -7.03 10.59 1.67
C HIS A 505 -7.11 12.04 2.18
N ARG A 506 -8.29 12.44 2.66
CA ARG A 506 -8.56 13.78 3.19
C ARG A 506 -9.33 13.72 4.51
N PRO A 507 -9.30 14.79 5.33
CA PRO A 507 -10.06 14.84 6.58
C PRO A 507 -11.58 14.69 6.39
N GLY A 508 -12.08 14.95 5.18
CA GLY A 508 -13.51 14.83 4.89
C GLY A 508 -14.04 13.40 4.75
N ASP A 509 -13.19 12.36 4.80
CA ASP A 509 -13.64 10.94 4.78
C ASP A 509 -14.12 10.52 6.17
N GLU A 510 -15.37 10.92 6.45
CA GLU A 510 -16.01 10.87 7.75
C GLU A 510 -17.16 9.86 7.84
N ALA A 511 -17.36 9.28 9.04
CA ALA A 511 -18.43 8.32 9.32
C ALA A 511 -19.84 8.85 9.02
N GLN A 512 -20.05 10.17 9.10
CA GLN A 512 -21.34 10.80 8.79
C GLN A 512 -21.70 10.78 7.32
N LYS A 513 -20.70 10.62 6.42
CA LYS A 513 -20.89 10.61 4.97
C LYS A 513 -21.11 9.21 4.39
N ILE A 514 -21.04 8.17 5.21
CA ILE A 514 -21.18 6.78 4.79
C ILE A 514 -22.65 6.45 4.49
N ASP A 515 -22.88 5.83 3.33
CA ASP A 515 -24.14 5.17 2.97
C ASP A 515 -24.19 3.77 3.59
N TYR A 516 -24.61 3.72 4.85
CA TYR A 516 -24.68 2.46 5.59
C TYR A 516 -25.65 1.45 4.99
N VAL A 517 -26.63 1.89 4.17
CA VAL A 517 -27.55 1.00 3.47
C VAL A 517 -26.83 0.27 2.34
N LYS A 518 -26.01 0.97 1.55
CA LYS A 518 -25.15 0.36 0.55
C LYS A 518 -24.14 -0.57 1.19
N MET A 519 -23.43 -0.09 2.22
CA MET A 519 -22.43 -0.84 2.95
C MET A 519 -22.99 -2.17 3.50
N GLU A 520 -24.20 -2.17 4.08
CA GLU A 520 -24.91 -3.37 4.51
C GLU A 520 -25.14 -4.35 3.36
N LYS A 521 -25.64 -3.85 2.21
CA LYS A 521 -25.93 -4.71 1.04
C LYS A 521 -24.65 -5.36 0.50
N VAL A 522 -23.56 -4.60 0.37
CA VAL A 522 -22.28 -5.11 -0.10
C VAL A 522 -21.72 -6.13 0.89
N ALA A 523 -21.65 -5.77 2.19
CA ALA A 523 -21.17 -6.66 3.25
C ALA A 523 -21.94 -7.99 3.27
N ARG A 524 -23.28 -7.95 3.19
CA ARG A 524 -24.12 -9.16 3.11
C ARG A 524 -23.84 -9.99 1.85
N THR A 525 -23.61 -9.34 0.71
CA THR A 525 -23.31 -10.04 -0.56
C THR A 525 -21.97 -10.76 -0.47
N VAL A 526 -20.92 -10.09 0.05
CA VAL A 526 -19.60 -10.70 0.26
C VAL A 526 -19.67 -11.84 1.29
N TYR A 527 -20.40 -11.65 2.39
CA TYR A 527 -20.62 -12.69 3.39
C TYR A 527 -21.29 -13.95 2.81
N MET A 528 -22.30 -13.77 1.99
CA MET A 528 -22.95 -14.89 1.32
C MET A 528 -22.02 -15.57 0.31
N MET A 529 -21.16 -14.81 -0.40
CA MET A 529 -20.14 -15.38 -1.29
C MET A 529 -19.12 -16.21 -0.50
N LEU A 530 -18.69 -15.72 0.66
CA LEU A 530 -17.81 -16.46 1.59
C LEU A 530 -18.40 -17.83 1.96
N TRP A 531 -19.70 -17.87 2.28
CA TRP A 531 -20.42 -19.10 2.59
C TRP A 531 -20.56 -20.05 1.41
N GLU A 532 -20.88 -19.52 0.21
CA GLU A 532 -21.03 -20.35 -1.00
C GLU A 532 -19.73 -21.04 -1.36
N VAL A 533 -18.60 -20.28 -1.38
CA VAL A 533 -17.29 -20.87 -1.67
C VAL A 533 -16.88 -21.88 -0.61
N ALA A 534 -17.10 -21.58 0.66
CA ALA A 534 -16.79 -22.51 1.76
C ALA A 534 -17.64 -23.79 1.72
N GLY A 535 -18.82 -23.74 1.11
CA GLY A 535 -19.74 -24.88 0.92
C GLY A 535 -19.46 -25.78 -0.29
N LEU A 536 -18.62 -25.34 -1.25
CA LEU A 536 -18.30 -26.09 -2.46
C LEU A 536 -17.70 -27.47 -2.15
N ARG A 537 -17.94 -28.46 -3.01
CA ARG A 537 -17.30 -29.77 -2.90
C ARG A 537 -15.85 -29.74 -3.34
N THR A 538 -15.55 -28.98 -4.38
CA THR A 538 -14.23 -28.78 -4.96
C THR A 538 -13.82 -27.32 -4.86
N ARG A 539 -12.53 -27.01 -4.95
CA ARG A 539 -12.06 -25.63 -5.07
C ARG A 539 -12.48 -25.07 -6.43
N PRO A 540 -12.79 -23.76 -6.53
CA PRO A 540 -12.89 -23.10 -7.81
C PRO A 540 -11.62 -23.33 -8.63
N LYS A 541 -11.77 -23.76 -9.87
CA LYS A 541 -10.64 -24.07 -10.72
C LYS A 541 -9.94 -22.78 -11.15
N VAL A 542 -8.64 -22.71 -10.94
CA VAL A 542 -7.79 -21.67 -11.56
C VAL A 542 -7.52 -22.11 -12.99
N ASP A 543 -8.34 -21.62 -13.93
CA ASP A 543 -8.33 -22.01 -15.33
C ASP A 543 -7.73 -20.94 -16.27
N LYS A 544 -7.30 -19.80 -15.69
CA LYS A 544 -6.65 -18.71 -16.39
C LYS A 544 -5.37 -18.31 -15.67
N GLN A 545 -4.36 -17.96 -16.46
CA GLN A 545 -3.18 -17.31 -15.91
C GLN A 545 -3.45 -15.82 -15.76
N LEU A 546 -2.97 -15.25 -14.66
CA LEU A 546 -3.02 -13.81 -14.48
C LEU A 546 -2.29 -13.14 -15.65
N PRO A 547 -2.90 -12.15 -16.35
CA PRO A 547 -2.28 -11.46 -17.46
C PRO A 547 -0.88 -10.94 -17.12
N ALA A 548 0.05 -10.95 -18.09
CA ALA A 548 1.45 -10.59 -17.85
C ALA A 548 1.60 -9.18 -17.28
N GLU A 549 0.73 -8.26 -17.69
CA GLU A 549 0.66 -6.88 -17.21
C GLU A 549 0.31 -6.80 -15.72
N LEU A 550 -0.42 -7.80 -15.20
CA LEU A 550 -0.86 -7.88 -13.81
C LEU A 550 0.05 -8.77 -12.94
N GLN A 551 1.05 -9.45 -13.53
CA GLN A 551 2.01 -10.26 -12.77
C GLN A 551 3.08 -9.42 -12.06
N ARG A 552 3.32 -8.20 -12.52
CA ARG A 552 4.34 -7.31 -11.99
C ARG A 552 3.70 -5.99 -11.58
N ARG A 553 3.90 -5.60 -10.33
CA ARG A 553 3.68 -4.21 -9.92
C ARG A 553 4.73 -3.38 -10.68
N GLY A 554 4.31 -2.51 -11.58
CA GLY A 554 5.22 -1.57 -12.22
C GLY A 554 5.96 -0.77 -11.15
N ASN A 555 7.29 -0.66 -11.30
CA ASN A 555 8.15 0.15 -10.43
C ASN A 555 7.77 1.63 -10.51
#